data_61b72618953f4008bef435df7c175bca
#
_entry.id   61b72618953f4008bef435df7c175bca
#
_cell.length_a   1.000
_cell.length_b   1.000
_cell.length_c   1.000
_cell.angle_alpha   90.00
_cell.angle_beta   90.00
_cell.angle_gamma   90.00
#
_symmetry.space_group_name_H-M   'P 1'
#
loop_
_entity.id
_entity.type
_entity.pdbx_description
1 polymer ?
#
loop_
_entity_poly.entity_id
_entity_poly.type
_entity_poly.pdbx_seq_one_letter_code
_entity_poly.pdbx_strand_id
1 'polypeptide(L)'
;MKRERPTVPNPGPLLHRERGGMAIETARLLLRSFTPADVDDLLAMDGDARVMRYIGAEGKARSRDEVVEAIGRIVDFAERHPGMSLLHASERGTGRFVGGCGLFPVPDGSAIELAYRLPHACWGHGYATEMARAVLAHGFHTLGLARIVGLTYPQNVPSQRVLLKLGMRDEGEAEHYGRTMRVFAAERT
;
A
#
# COMPACT_ATOMS: atom_id res chain seq x y z
N MET A 1 -6.96 36.36 -23.65
CA MET A 1 -5.68 36.12 -22.95
C MET A 1 -5.96 35.26 -21.73
N LYS A 2 -5.83 33.91 -21.84
CA LYS A 2 -6.00 32.99 -20.72
C LYS A 2 -4.70 32.99 -19.92
N ARG A 3 -4.77 33.36 -18.65
CA ARG A 3 -3.63 33.27 -17.72
C ARG A 3 -3.42 31.81 -17.36
N GLU A 4 -2.34 31.22 -17.82
CA GLU A 4 -1.86 29.93 -17.35
C GLU A 4 -1.50 30.03 -15.86
N ARG A 5 -2.04 29.13 -15.05
CA ARG A 5 -1.64 29.02 -13.64
C ARG A 5 -0.24 28.40 -13.60
N PRO A 6 0.68 28.92 -12.80
CA PRO A 6 2.00 28.32 -12.66
C PRO A 6 1.82 26.92 -12.02
N THR A 7 2.27 25.89 -12.72
CA THR A 7 2.43 24.53 -12.20
C THR A 7 3.60 24.56 -11.22
N VAL A 8 3.28 24.52 -9.92
CA VAL A 8 4.31 24.25 -8.90
C VAL A 8 4.73 22.78 -9.10
N PRO A 9 6.02 22.49 -9.33
CA PRO A 9 6.49 21.13 -9.42
C PRO A 9 6.21 20.46 -8.06
N ASN A 10 5.46 19.35 -8.08
CA ASN A 10 5.25 18.51 -6.91
C ASN A 10 6.61 17.91 -6.54
N PRO A 11 7.23 18.28 -5.41
CA PRO A 11 8.44 17.61 -4.98
C PRO A 11 8.06 16.15 -4.73
N GLY A 12 8.61 15.25 -5.54
CA GLY A 12 8.41 13.80 -5.36
C GLY A 12 8.71 13.38 -3.93
N PRO A 13 8.21 12.23 -3.47
CA PRO A 13 8.40 11.78 -2.11
C PRO A 13 9.89 11.76 -1.76
N LEU A 14 10.25 12.39 -0.63
CA LEU A 14 11.62 12.41 -0.13
C LEU A 14 11.95 11.01 0.38
N LEU A 15 12.87 10.35 -0.31
CA LEU A 15 13.41 9.06 0.10
C LEU A 15 14.58 9.31 1.05
N HIS A 16 14.46 8.85 2.28
CA HIS A 16 15.55 8.80 3.24
C HIS A 16 15.91 7.34 3.53
N ARG A 17 17.20 7.01 3.41
CA ARG A 17 17.73 5.77 4.00
C ARG A 17 18.10 6.07 5.45
N GLU A 18 17.20 5.76 6.37
CA GLU A 18 17.57 5.69 7.78
C GLU A 18 18.33 4.40 8.07
N ARG A 19 19.10 4.37 9.18
CA ARG A 19 19.78 3.15 9.64
C ARG A 19 18.71 2.11 10.00
N GLY A 20 18.36 1.23 9.01
CA GLY A 20 17.40 0.16 9.26
C GLY A 20 16.34 -0.08 8.20
N GLY A 21 16.29 0.65 7.08
CA GLY A 21 15.30 0.35 6.04
C GLY A 21 14.89 1.52 5.15
N MET A 22 13.86 1.25 4.33
CA MET A 22 13.25 2.24 3.45
C MET A 22 12.32 3.16 4.25
N ALA A 23 12.38 4.47 3.98
CA ALA A 23 11.42 5.45 4.47
C ALA A 23 10.92 6.35 3.33
N ILE A 24 9.62 6.61 3.30
CA ILE A 24 8.95 7.53 2.37
C ILE A 24 8.15 8.54 3.19
N GLU A 25 8.43 9.82 3.00
CA GLU A 25 7.66 10.89 3.63
C GLU A 25 6.63 11.49 2.68
N THR A 26 5.47 11.80 3.22
CA THR A 26 4.40 12.54 2.55
C THR A 26 4.07 13.81 3.35
N ALA A 27 3.03 14.53 2.97
CA ALA A 27 2.59 15.71 3.70
C ALA A 27 2.21 15.39 5.16
N ARG A 28 1.53 14.25 5.40
CA ARG A 28 1.02 13.86 6.72
C ARG A 28 1.63 12.58 7.27
N LEU A 29 2.23 11.73 6.42
CA LEU A 29 2.61 10.38 6.79
C LEU A 29 4.11 10.15 6.67
N LEU A 30 4.62 9.27 7.54
CA LEU A 30 5.89 8.58 7.41
C LEU A 30 5.61 7.10 7.16
N LEU A 31 6.10 6.59 6.03
CA LEU A 31 6.08 5.16 5.71
C LEU A 31 7.49 4.61 5.90
N ARG A 32 7.63 3.55 6.68
CA ARG A 32 8.91 2.86 6.94
C ARG A 32 8.74 1.35 6.86
N SER A 33 9.84 0.62 6.78
CA SER A 33 9.79 -0.83 6.92
C SER A 33 9.14 -1.24 8.24
N PHE A 34 8.38 -2.34 8.23
CA PHE A 34 7.92 -2.98 9.46
C PHE A 34 9.09 -3.58 10.23
N THR A 35 8.97 -3.63 11.54
CA THR A 35 9.88 -4.27 12.46
C THR A 35 9.13 -5.24 13.39
N PRO A 36 9.79 -6.17 14.07
CA PRO A 36 9.13 -7.03 15.06
C PRO A 36 8.43 -6.27 16.20
N ALA A 37 8.81 -5.00 16.46
CA ALA A 37 8.16 -4.16 17.47
C ALA A 37 6.75 -3.69 17.08
N ASP A 38 6.37 -3.79 15.79
CA ASP A 38 5.10 -3.29 15.28
C ASP A 38 3.95 -4.31 15.35
N VAL A 39 4.09 -5.37 16.15
CA VAL A 39 3.08 -6.43 16.31
C VAL A 39 1.73 -5.87 16.75
N ASP A 40 1.73 -4.93 17.73
CA ASP A 40 0.49 -4.38 18.27
C ASP A 40 -0.25 -3.51 17.24
N ASP A 41 0.48 -2.74 16.44
CA ASP A 41 -0.09 -1.95 15.35
C ASP A 41 -0.70 -2.84 14.26
N LEU A 42 0.02 -3.89 13.86
CA LEU A 42 -0.48 -4.83 12.86
C LEU A 42 -1.66 -5.63 13.40
N LEU A 43 -1.66 -6.00 14.68
CA LEU A 43 -2.77 -6.70 15.34
C LEU A 43 -4.02 -5.81 15.44
N ALA A 44 -3.86 -4.53 15.77
CA ALA A 44 -4.96 -3.57 15.80
C ALA A 44 -5.65 -3.43 14.43
N MET A 45 -4.92 -3.66 13.35
CA MET A 45 -5.45 -3.63 11.99
C MET A 45 -5.95 -5.02 11.53
N ASP A 46 -5.11 -6.03 11.57
CA ASP A 46 -5.41 -7.36 11.02
C ASP A 46 -6.30 -8.21 11.96
N GLY A 47 -6.45 -7.81 13.23
CA GLY A 47 -7.40 -8.38 14.17
C GLY A 47 -8.84 -7.90 13.98
N ASP A 48 -9.10 -6.94 13.10
CA ASP A 48 -10.44 -6.44 12.81
C ASP A 48 -11.03 -7.14 11.57
N ALA A 49 -12.09 -7.91 11.74
CA ALA A 49 -12.76 -8.62 10.65
C ALA A 49 -13.28 -7.69 9.53
N ARG A 50 -13.60 -6.42 9.85
CA ARG A 50 -14.01 -5.43 8.85
C ARG A 50 -12.86 -5.09 7.90
N VAL A 51 -11.63 -5.00 8.42
CA VAL A 51 -10.41 -4.75 7.64
C VAL A 51 -10.07 -5.98 6.81
N MET A 52 -10.12 -7.15 7.42
CA MET A 52 -9.70 -8.41 6.80
C MET A 52 -10.70 -8.99 5.80
N ARG A 53 -11.93 -8.46 5.74
CA ARG A 53 -13.02 -8.95 4.87
C ARG A 53 -12.60 -9.21 3.42
N TYR A 54 -11.68 -8.39 2.90
CA TYR A 54 -11.18 -8.46 1.53
C TYR A 54 -9.67 -8.74 1.46
N ILE A 55 -9.09 -9.28 2.54
CA ILE A 55 -7.65 -9.58 2.63
C ILE A 55 -7.45 -11.08 2.80
N GLY A 56 -6.52 -11.64 2.05
CA GLY A 56 -6.19 -13.06 2.10
C GLY A 56 -7.33 -13.98 1.61
N ALA A 57 -7.10 -15.26 1.73
CA ALA A 57 -8.02 -16.28 1.19
C ALA A 57 -9.33 -16.41 1.99
N GLU A 58 -9.30 -16.16 3.28
CA GLU A 58 -10.44 -16.45 4.17
C GLU A 58 -11.18 -15.20 4.65
N GLY A 59 -10.58 -14.01 4.51
CA GLY A 59 -11.19 -12.76 4.98
C GLY A 59 -11.39 -12.71 6.50
N LYS A 60 -10.61 -13.50 7.27
CA LYS A 60 -10.74 -13.63 8.73
C LYS A 60 -9.76 -12.73 9.47
N ALA A 61 -10.21 -12.19 10.60
CA ALA A 61 -9.35 -11.54 11.57
C ALA A 61 -8.24 -12.49 12.03
N ARG A 62 -7.03 -11.95 12.22
CA ARG A 62 -5.86 -12.69 12.67
C ARG A 62 -5.73 -12.68 14.18
N SER A 63 -5.30 -13.79 14.74
CA SER A 63 -4.80 -13.88 16.11
C SER A 63 -3.45 -13.19 16.26
N ARG A 64 -3.00 -12.97 17.51
CA ARG A 64 -1.69 -12.40 17.79
C ARG A 64 -0.55 -13.26 17.22
N ASP A 65 -0.64 -14.57 17.35
CA ASP A 65 0.41 -15.48 16.86
C ASP A 65 0.50 -15.43 15.33
N GLU A 66 -0.63 -15.41 14.63
CA GLU A 66 -0.66 -15.22 13.17
C GLU A 66 -0.10 -13.87 12.72
N VAL A 67 -0.27 -12.82 13.54
CA VAL A 67 0.30 -11.50 13.27
C VAL A 67 1.81 -11.50 13.48
N VAL A 68 2.33 -12.16 14.53
CA VAL A 68 3.78 -12.33 14.75
C VAL A 68 4.42 -13.04 13.57
N GLU A 69 3.83 -14.14 13.09
CA GLU A 69 4.30 -14.82 11.87
C GLU A 69 4.20 -13.93 10.62
N ALA A 70 3.13 -13.15 10.50
CA ALA A 70 2.96 -12.24 9.37
C ALA A 70 4.03 -11.15 9.33
N ILE A 71 4.39 -10.57 10.48
CA ILE A 71 5.50 -9.61 10.57
C ILE A 71 6.84 -10.27 10.19
N GLY A 72 7.12 -11.47 10.67
CA GLY A 72 8.31 -12.21 10.25
C GLY A 72 8.39 -12.31 8.73
N ARG A 73 7.31 -12.75 8.09
CA ARG A 73 7.25 -12.84 6.61
C ARG A 73 7.41 -11.49 5.91
N ILE A 74 6.87 -10.41 6.48
CA ILE A 74 7.01 -9.04 5.91
C ILE A 74 8.47 -8.59 5.97
N VAL A 75 9.15 -8.80 7.11
CA VAL A 75 10.57 -8.43 7.29
C VAL A 75 11.45 -9.26 6.36
N ASP A 76 11.30 -10.58 6.36
CA ASP A 76 12.05 -11.49 5.48
C ASP A 76 11.83 -11.17 3.99
N PHE A 77 10.62 -10.76 3.62
CA PHE A 77 10.32 -10.36 2.25
C PHE A 77 11.04 -9.05 1.89
N ALA A 78 11.04 -8.07 2.79
CA ALA A 78 11.71 -6.79 2.59
C ALA A 78 13.23 -6.94 2.42
N GLU A 79 13.86 -7.86 3.14
CA GLU A 79 15.29 -8.16 3.00
C GLU A 79 15.62 -8.78 1.64
N ARG A 80 14.76 -9.69 1.16
CA ARG A 80 14.95 -10.37 -0.13
C ARG A 80 14.57 -9.51 -1.34
N HIS A 81 13.72 -8.50 -1.15
CA HIS A 81 13.21 -7.64 -2.22
C HIS A 81 13.37 -6.15 -1.84
N PRO A 82 14.59 -5.61 -1.89
CA PRO A 82 14.85 -4.22 -1.49
C PRO A 82 13.95 -3.23 -2.23
N GLY A 83 13.25 -2.40 -1.46
CA GLY A 83 12.31 -1.41 -1.99
C GLY A 83 10.89 -1.91 -2.25
N MET A 84 10.64 -3.22 -2.09
CA MET A 84 9.30 -3.81 -2.14
C MET A 84 9.00 -4.48 -0.80
N SER A 85 7.90 -4.16 -0.19
CA SER A 85 7.30 -4.85 0.97
C SER A 85 6.07 -4.07 1.43
N LEU A 86 5.38 -4.57 2.44
CA LEU A 86 4.44 -3.75 3.20
C LEU A 86 5.23 -2.75 4.07
N LEU A 87 4.90 -1.48 3.95
CA LEU A 87 5.45 -0.42 4.79
C LEU A 87 4.45 -0.05 5.88
N HIS A 88 4.95 0.16 7.08
CA HIS A 88 4.21 0.73 8.20
C HIS A 88 4.01 2.23 7.96
N ALA A 89 2.77 2.70 7.94
CA ALA A 89 2.44 4.10 7.78
C ALA A 89 1.95 4.70 9.11
N SER A 90 2.57 5.80 9.53
CA SER A 90 2.19 6.56 10.72
C SER A 90 2.05 8.05 10.42
N GLU A 91 1.26 8.76 11.21
CA GLU A 91 1.16 10.23 11.16
C GLU A 91 2.46 10.87 11.66
N ARG A 92 3.03 11.80 10.89
CA ARG A 92 4.28 12.47 11.21
C ARG A 92 4.24 13.29 12.51
N GLY A 93 3.09 13.88 12.83
CA GLY A 93 2.95 14.73 14.02
C GLY A 93 2.75 13.96 15.33
N THR A 94 2.15 12.78 15.27
CA THR A 94 1.73 12.02 16.45
C THR A 94 2.40 10.66 16.57
N GLY A 95 2.97 10.12 15.48
CA GLY A 95 3.45 8.75 15.41
C GLY A 95 2.34 7.70 15.35
N ARG A 96 1.07 8.10 15.34
CA ARG A 96 -0.06 7.18 15.34
C ARG A 96 -0.07 6.32 14.08
N PHE A 97 -0.14 5.01 14.25
CA PHE A 97 -0.30 4.07 13.14
C PHE A 97 -1.62 4.32 12.38
N VAL A 98 -1.56 4.36 11.07
CA VAL A 98 -2.73 4.59 10.22
C VAL A 98 -2.92 3.52 9.16
N GLY A 99 -1.96 2.61 9.00
CA GLY A 99 -2.11 1.49 8.08
C GLY A 99 -0.82 0.97 7.47
N GLY A 100 -0.96 0.13 6.46
CA GLY A 100 0.14 -0.39 5.68
C GLY A 100 -0.11 -0.25 4.19
N CYS A 101 0.97 0.02 3.43
CA CYS A 101 0.94 0.10 1.97
C CYS A 101 2.26 -0.42 1.39
N GLY A 102 2.21 -1.11 0.26
CA GLY A 102 3.42 -1.68 -0.32
C GLY A 102 3.24 -2.22 -1.73
N LEU A 103 4.36 -2.69 -2.28
CA LEU A 103 4.44 -3.34 -3.60
C LEU A 103 4.84 -4.80 -3.44
N PHE A 104 4.16 -5.67 -4.18
CA PHE A 104 4.38 -7.11 -4.15
C PHE A 104 4.30 -7.71 -5.55
N PRO A 105 5.13 -8.71 -5.90
CA PRO A 105 4.88 -9.48 -7.10
C PRO A 105 3.58 -10.28 -6.93
N VAL A 106 2.76 -10.30 -7.98
CA VAL A 106 1.65 -11.24 -8.08
C VAL A 106 2.22 -12.67 -8.14
N PRO A 107 1.59 -13.69 -7.54
CA PRO A 107 2.17 -15.03 -7.42
C PRO A 107 2.63 -15.67 -8.73
N ASP A 108 1.97 -15.38 -9.84
CA ASP A 108 2.32 -15.87 -11.17
C ASP A 108 3.44 -15.06 -11.85
N GLY A 109 3.96 -14.03 -11.17
CA GLY A 109 5.01 -13.14 -11.69
C GLY A 109 4.56 -12.19 -12.80
N SER A 110 3.28 -12.16 -13.15
CA SER A 110 2.75 -11.37 -14.28
C SER A 110 2.80 -9.86 -14.07
N ALA A 111 2.80 -9.41 -12.81
CA ALA A 111 2.74 -7.99 -12.47
C ALA A 111 3.28 -7.70 -11.06
N ILE A 112 3.47 -6.41 -10.78
CA ILE A 112 3.67 -5.89 -9.41
C ILE A 112 2.36 -5.25 -8.94
N GLU A 113 1.87 -5.68 -7.80
CA GLU A 113 0.64 -5.19 -7.17
C GLU A 113 0.93 -4.12 -6.14
N LEU A 114 0.16 -3.04 -6.18
CA LEU A 114 0.03 -2.05 -5.12
C LEU A 114 -1.06 -2.51 -4.15
N ALA A 115 -0.67 -2.85 -2.94
CA ALA A 115 -1.58 -3.27 -1.87
C ALA A 115 -1.58 -2.29 -0.70
N TYR A 116 -2.74 -2.07 -0.09
CA TYR A 116 -2.89 -1.23 1.11
C TYR A 116 -4.05 -1.70 1.98
N ARG A 117 -3.93 -1.46 3.27
CA ARG A 117 -5.00 -1.63 4.25
C ARG A 117 -4.80 -0.71 5.45
N LEU A 118 -5.90 -0.34 6.11
CA LEU A 118 -5.91 0.59 7.23
C LEU A 118 -6.82 0.07 8.34
N PRO A 119 -6.51 0.36 9.61
CA PRO A 119 -7.47 0.21 10.70
C PRO A 119 -8.79 0.91 10.36
N HIS A 120 -9.91 0.32 10.74
CA HIS A 120 -11.23 0.86 10.44
C HIS A 120 -11.40 2.33 10.87
N ALA A 121 -10.84 2.71 12.02
CA ALA A 121 -10.86 4.08 12.53
C ALA A 121 -10.11 5.10 11.63
N CYS A 122 -9.27 4.62 10.70
CA CYS A 122 -8.51 5.47 9.78
C CYS A 122 -9.16 5.60 8.40
N TRP A 123 -10.33 4.98 8.19
CA TRP A 123 -11.05 5.07 6.91
C TRP A 123 -11.67 6.46 6.73
N GLY A 124 -11.85 6.89 5.49
CA GLY A 124 -12.48 8.19 5.16
C GLY A 124 -11.55 9.41 5.28
N HIS A 125 -10.36 9.30 5.87
CA HIS A 125 -9.44 10.43 6.10
C HIS A 125 -8.47 10.70 4.94
N GLY A 126 -8.55 9.92 3.84
CA GLY A 126 -7.69 10.08 2.66
C GLY A 126 -6.31 9.45 2.80
N TYR A 127 -5.98 8.79 3.91
CA TYR A 127 -4.67 8.17 4.15
C TYR A 127 -4.34 7.10 3.12
N ALA A 128 -5.31 6.24 2.73
CA ALA A 128 -5.10 5.23 1.70
C ALA A 128 -4.61 5.85 0.38
N THR A 129 -5.25 6.91 -0.08
CA THR A 129 -4.86 7.59 -1.33
C THR A 129 -3.49 8.26 -1.20
N GLU A 130 -3.16 8.85 -0.03
CA GLU A 130 -1.90 9.54 0.20
C GLU A 130 -0.72 8.56 0.21
N MET A 131 -0.79 7.50 1.03
CA MET A 131 0.29 6.51 1.10
C MET A 131 0.44 5.73 -0.20
N ALA A 132 -0.67 5.33 -0.84
CA ALA A 132 -0.62 4.59 -2.08
C ALA A 132 -0.04 5.42 -3.24
N ARG A 133 -0.31 6.74 -3.30
CA ARG A 133 0.32 7.63 -4.26
C ARG A 133 1.83 7.69 -4.08
N ALA A 134 2.31 7.79 -2.84
CA ALA A 134 3.73 7.83 -2.55
C ALA A 134 4.44 6.50 -2.90
N VAL A 135 3.81 5.37 -2.59
CA VAL A 135 4.32 4.03 -2.94
C VAL A 135 4.30 3.79 -4.45
N LEU A 136 3.26 4.25 -5.15
CA LEU A 136 3.18 4.18 -6.61
C LEU A 136 4.31 5.00 -7.27
N ALA A 137 4.54 6.23 -6.81
CA ALA A 137 5.64 7.07 -7.27
C ALA A 137 7.01 6.42 -6.99
N HIS A 138 7.21 5.81 -5.82
CA HIS A 138 8.41 5.04 -5.49
C HIS A 138 8.60 3.87 -6.49
N GLY A 139 7.56 3.11 -6.79
CA GLY A 139 7.61 2.02 -7.76
C GLY A 139 8.08 2.50 -9.15
N PHE A 140 7.55 3.60 -9.64
CA PHE A 140 7.92 4.13 -10.96
C PHE A 140 9.28 4.81 -11.00
N HIS A 141 9.59 5.67 -10.03
CA HIS A 141 10.79 6.52 -10.10
C HIS A 141 12.02 5.91 -9.46
N THR A 142 11.84 5.08 -8.42
CA THR A 142 12.98 4.48 -7.69
C THR A 142 13.25 3.06 -8.16
N LEU A 143 12.19 2.24 -8.28
CA LEU A 143 12.36 0.84 -8.71
C LEU A 143 12.34 0.68 -10.24
N GLY A 144 11.99 1.72 -10.98
CA GLY A 144 11.98 1.71 -12.44
C GLY A 144 10.89 0.83 -13.04
N LEU A 145 9.85 0.48 -12.28
CA LEU A 145 8.77 -0.36 -12.76
C LEU A 145 8.05 0.31 -13.94
N ALA A 146 7.73 -0.45 -14.97
CA ALA A 146 7.01 0.07 -16.13
C ALA A 146 5.49 0.11 -15.89
N ARG A 147 4.98 -0.85 -15.10
CA ARG A 147 3.54 -1.02 -14.84
C ARG A 147 3.33 -1.51 -13.41
N ILE A 148 2.30 -1.01 -12.76
CA ILE A 148 1.84 -1.45 -11.43
C ILE A 148 0.34 -1.66 -11.51
N VAL A 149 -0.15 -2.78 -10.93
CA VAL A 149 -1.58 -3.09 -10.86
C VAL A 149 -2.11 -2.90 -9.45
N GLY A 150 -3.41 -2.66 -9.34
CA GLY A 150 -4.16 -2.75 -8.09
C GLY A 150 -5.25 -3.79 -8.27
N LEU A 151 -5.27 -4.81 -7.43
CA LEU A 151 -6.23 -5.90 -7.47
C LEU A 151 -7.23 -5.73 -6.32
N THR A 152 -8.52 -5.83 -6.63
CA THR A 152 -9.54 -5.70 -5.59
C THR A 152 -10.75 -6.56 -5.90
N TYR A 153 -11.45 -7.01 -4.88
CA TYR A 153 -12.72 -7.70 -5.08
C TYR A 153 -13.74 -6.78 -5.77
N PRO A 154 -14.58 -7.30 -6.69
CA PRO A 154 -15.62 -6.49 -7.36
C PRO A 154 -16.54 -5.76 -6.37
N GLN A 155 -16.78 -6.32 -5.19
CA GLN A 155 -17.63 -5.74 -4.15
C GLN A 155 -16.91 -4.68 -3.28
N ASN A 156 -15.57 -4.56 -3.39
CA ASN A 156 -14.79 -3.60 -2.59
C ASN A 156 -14.74 -2.21 -3.24
N VAL A 157 -15.91 -1.60 -3.40
CA VAL A 157 -16.06 -0.27 -4.01
C VAL A 157 -15.17 0.82 -3.36
N PRO A 158 -14.97 0.85 -2.03
CA PRO A 158 -14.04 1.82 -1.42
C PRO A 158 -12.62 1.72 -1.97
N SER A 159 -12.07 0.51 -2.13
CA SER A 159 -10.73 0.30 -2.70
C SER A 159 -10.68 0.75 -4.17
N GLN A 160 -11.67 0.41 -4.98
CA GLN A 160 -11.76 0.85 -6.38
C GLN A 160 -11.69 2.38 -6.50
N ARG A 161 -12.40 3.11 -5.62
CA ARG A 161 -12.37 4.58 -5.59
C ARG A 161 -10.98 5.13 -5.27
N VAL A 162 -10.21 4.45 -4.43
CA VAL A 162 -8.82 4.84 -4.15
C VAL A 162 -7.97 4.65 -5.40
N LEU A 163 -8.03 3.50 -6.06
CA LEU A 163 -7.27 3.20 -7.27
C LEU A 163 -7.58 4.21 -8.40
N LEU A 164 -8.85 4.55 -8.60
CA LEU A 164 -9.25 5.59 -9.55
C LEU A 164 -8.69 6.98 -9.20
N LYS A 165 -8.67 7.36 -7.91
CA LYS A 165 -8.07 8.64 -7.44
C LYS A 165 -6.55 8.69 -7.63
N LEU A 166 -5.90 7.56 -7.76
CA LEU A 166 -4.47 7.45 -8.10
C LEU A 166 -4.23 7.62 -9.61
N GLY A 167 -5.28 7.67 -10.44
CA GLY A 167 -5.19 7.74 -11.89
C GLY A 167 -5.01 6.38 -12.55
N MET A 168 -5.19 5.28 -11.81
CA MET A 168 -5.14 3.94 -12.38
C MET A 168 -6.37 3.70 -13.27
N ARG A 169 -6.16 3.05 -14.42
CA ARG A 169 -7.23 2.70 -15.36
C ARG A 169 -7.86 1.37 -14.93
N ASP A 170 -9.19 1.32 -15.00
CA ASP A 170 -9.95 0.09 -14.82
C ASP A 170 -9.79 -0.79 -16.08
N GLU A 171 -9.32 -2.01 -15.93
CA GLU A 171 -9.10 -2.96 -17.02
C GLU A 171 -10.09 -4.14 -16.98
N GLY A 172 -11.12 -4.04 -16.14
CA GLY A 172 -12.14 -5.07 -16.01
C GLY A 172 -11.79 -6.14 -14.98
N GLU A 173 -12.28 -7.34 -15.19
CA GLU A 173 -12.11 -8.47 -14.27
C GLU A 173 -11.16 -9.52 -14.88
N ALA A 174 -10.33 -10.11 -14.01
CA ALA A 174 -9.45 -11.23 -14.38
C ALA A 174 -9.25 -12.16 -13.17
N GLU A 175 -8.79 -13.37 -13.44
CA GLU A 175 -8.48 -14.35 -12.40
C GLU A 175 -7.10 -14.06 -11.78
N HIS A 176 -7.10 -13.72 -10.49
CA HIS A 176 -5.90 -13.56 -9.66
C HIS A 176 -6.12 -14.21 -8.31
N TYR A 177 -5.09 -14.82 -7.73
CA TYR A 177 -5.19 -15.53 -6.44
C TYR A 177 -6.27 -16.62 -6.40
N GLY A 178 -6.59 -17.24 -7.58
CA GLY A 178 -7.66 -18.22 -7.71
C GLY A 178 -9.07 -17.64 -7.55
N ARG A 179 -9.25 -16.36 -7.84
CA ARG A 179 -10.52 -15.63 -7.70
C ARG A 179 -10.67 -14.56 -8.76
N THR A 180 -11.91 -14.25 -9.10
CA THR A 180 -12.23 -13.10 -9.95
C THR A 180 -11.96 -11.81 -9.19
N MET A 181 -11.00 -11.03 -9.69
CA MET A 181 -10.59 -9.72 -9.16
C MET A 181 -10.83 -8.64 -10.18
N ARG A 182 -11.19 -7.44 -9.73
CA ARG A 182 -11.18 -6.25 -10.58
C ARG A 182 -9.78 -5.68 -10.65
N VAL A 183 -9.30 -5.46 -11.87
CA VAL A 183 -7.93 -5.05 -12.17
C VAL A 183 -7.88 -3.57 -12.50
N PHE A 184 -7.01 -2.85 -11.82
CA PHE A 184 -6.67 -1.47 -12.14
C PHE A 184 -5.18 -1.40 -12.46
N ALA A 185 -4.78 -0.55 -13.41
CA ALA A 185 -3.38 -0.43 -13.78
C ALA A 185 -2.94 1.02 -13.97
N ALA A 186 -1.70 1.28 -13.59
CA ALA A 186 -0.98 2.48 -13.95
C ALA A 186 0.34 2.12 -14.63
N GLU A 187 0.75 2.93 -15.60
CA GLU A 187 2.00 2.82 -16.32
C GLU A 187 2.87 4.04 -16.06
N ARG A 188 4.18 3.84 -16.13
CA ARG A 188 5.13 4.93 -16.00
C ARG A 188 5.05 5.81 -17.25
N THR A 189 4.67 7.06 -17.08
CA THR A 189 4.70 8.11 -18.10
C THR A 189 6.11 8.73 -18.23
#